data_d9fd7fe3087b4f9ee9dcb89d9bfd9760
#
_entry.id   d9fd7fe3087b4f9ee9dcb89d9bfd9760
#
_cell.length_a   1.000
_cell.length_b   1.000
_cell.length_c   1.000
_cell.angle_alpha   90.00
_cell.angle_beta   90.00
_cell.angle_gamma   90.00
#
_symmetry.space_group_name_H-M   'P 1'
#
loop_
_entity.id
_entity.type
_entity.pdbx_description
1 polymer ?
#
loop_
_entity_poly.entity_id
_entity_poly.type
_entity_poly.pdbx_seq_one_letter_code
_entity_poly.pdbx_strand_id
1 'polypeptide(L)'
;MPVNIKVVYITKYNKKFILNKPDNFAYYIKSIMNSNLIDVHLLNPLPLQKNNSIQTLIALVKTIKDINPDILYLDNLQGLNKLVVLKRVGILKCKIVAWKYTYCKEYSNSIKNWFTKFFYWKGIDRIYMMFDNHTRHALSHNIVKDYQITTLSRGAEIKWYEKYLKPQKDNFLVMATGKDSRDYQTLSEACEQTQTNCHIITRRHESNIKVAEKFKN
;
A
#
# COMPACT_ATOMS: atom_id res chain seq x y z
N MET A 1 33.35 9.12 3.84
CA MET A 1 32.43 8.32 4.67
C MET A 1 31.21 8.03 3.84
N PRO A 2 30.70 6.80 3.80
CA PRO A 2 29.45 6.53 3.10
C PRO A 2 28.32 7.36 3.75
N VAL A 3 27.56 8.05 2.93
CA VAL A 3 26.38 8.83 3.38
C VAL A 3 25.33 7.82 3.83
N ASN A 4 25.02 7.80 5.12
CA ASN A 4 23.99 6.93 5.66
C ASN A 4 22.64 7.65 5.54
N ILE A 5 21.79 7.22 4.60
CA ILE A 5 20.48 7.81 4.35
C ILE A 5 19.52 7.35 5.44
N LYS A 6 18.92 8.28 6.18
CA LYS A 6 17.90 7.98 7.18
C LYS A 6 16.49 7.96 6.57
N VAL A 7 15.82 6.83 6.69
CA VAL A 7 14.47 6.62 6.21
C VAL A 7 13.53 6.36 7.38
N VAL A 8 12.49 7.17 7.52
CA VAL A 8 11.37 6.84 8.40
C VAL A 8 10.28 6.18 7.54
N TYR A 9 10.00 4.92 7.81
CA TYR A 9 8.91 4.18 7.18
C TYR A 9 7.68 4.16 8.07
N ILE A 10 6.62 4.81 7.61
CA ILE A 10 5.34 4.82 8.34
C ILE A 10 4.50 3.64 7.89
N THR A 11 4.34 2.66 8.80
CA THR A 11 3.63 1.43 8.54
C THR A 11 2.98 0.87 9.82
N LYS A 12 1.88 0.14 9.66
CA LYS A 12 1.25 -0.61 10.77
C LYS A 12 1.98 -1.91 11.13
N TYR A 13 2.97 -2.29 10.35
CA TYR A 13 3.70 -3.54 10.52
C TYR A 13 4.96 -3.33 11.36
N ASN A 14 5.27 -4.29 12.24
CA ASN A 14 6.52 -4.29 12.98
C ASN A 14 7.65 -4.95 12.17
N LYS A 15 8.89 -4.77 12.62
CA LYS A 15 10.10 -5.28 11.96
C LYS A 15 10.05 -6.80 11.74
N LYS A 16 9.67 -7.56 12.77
CA LYS A 16 9.59 -9.04 12.69
C LYS A 16 8.60 -9.48 11.62
N PHE A 17 7.44 -8.81 11.54
CA PHE A 17 6.43 -9.12 10.53
C PHE A 17 6.93 -8.82 9.11
N ILE A 18 7.59 -7.68 8.89
CA ILE A 18 8.14 -7.29 7.60
C ILE A 18 9.19 -8.30 7.12
N LEU A 19 10.14 -8.66 7.98
CA LEU A 19 11.22 -9.58 7.63
C LEU A 19 10.74 -10.99 7.27
N ASN A 20 9.60 -11.43 7.85
CA ASN A 20 9.01 -12.74 7.60
C ASN A 20 8.03 -12.79 6.43
N LYS A 21 7.87 -11.71 5.67
CA LYS A 21 7.01 -11.64 4.49
C LYS A 21 7.82 -11.43 3.23
N PRO A 22 7.27 -11.74 2.04
CA PRO A 22 7.93 -11.37 0.79
C PRO A 22 8.10 -9.85 0.70
N ASP A 23 9.16 -9.41 0.05
CA ASP A 23 9.54 -8.00 0.01
C ASP A 23 8.44 -7.11 -0.61
N ASN A 24 7.79 -7.62 -1.65
CA ASN A 24 6.67 -6.91 -2.29
C ASN A 24 5.48 -6.68 -1.35
N PHE A 25 5.34 -7.44 -0.27
CA PHE A 25 4.28 -7.24 0.72
C PHE A 25 4.45 -5.92 1.49
N ALA A 26 5.68 -5.59 1.84
CA ALA A 26 6.03 -4.38 2.58
C ALA A 26 6.65 -3.30 1.67
N TYR A 27 6.26 -3.29 0.40
CA TYR A 27 6.67 -2.25 -0.55
C TYR A 27 8.18 -2.10 -0.69
N TYR A 28 8.87 -3.24 -0.75
CA TYR A 28 10.31 -3.34 -0.93
C TYR A 28 11.15 -2.77 0.22
N ILE A 29 10.53 -2.44 1.35
CA ILE A 29 11.26 -1.89 2.51
C ILE A 29 12.20 -2.92 3.13
N LYS A 30 11.94 -4.22 2.99
CA LYS A 30 12.81 -5.28 3.48
C LYS A 30 14.18 -5.25 2.79
N SER A 31 14.21 -5.09 1.46
CA SER A 31 15.45 -4.91 0.70
C SER A 31 16.18 -3.64 1.14
N ILE A 32 15.44 -2.55 1.37
CA ILE A 32 15.99 -1.30 1.88
C ILE A 32 16.59 -1.48 3.29
N MET A 33 15.91 -2.20 4.18
CA MET A 33 16.38 -2.49 5.55
C MET A 33 17.65 -3.36 5.60
N ASN A 34 17.91 -4.14 4.56
CA ASN A 34 19.11 -4.96 4.45
C ASN A 34 20.31 -4.21 3.86
N SER A 35 20.15 -2.95 3.48
CA SER A 35 21.22 -2.12 2.96
C SER A 35 22.04 -1.50 4.10
N ASN A 36 23.36 -1.64 4.04
CA ASN A 36 24.27 -0.99 4.99
C ASN A 36 24.38 0.55 4.80
N LEU A 37 23.75 1.07 3.73
CA LEU A 37 23.79 2.50 3.41
C LEU A 37 22.52 3.23 3.89
N ILE A 38 21.55 2.50 4.44
CA ILE A 38 20.24 3.06 4.79
C ILE A 38 19.87 2.67 6.22
N ASP A 39 19.62 3.68 7.04
CA ASP A 39 19.10 3.52 8.40
C ASP A 39 17.59 3.67 8.40
N VAL A 40 16.86 2.59 8.70
CA VAL A 40 15.39 2.53 8.61
C VAL A 40 14.75 2.53 9.98
N HIS A 41 13.99 3.56 10.28
CA HIS A 41 13.16 3.70 11.47
C HIS A 41 11.69 3.40 11.14
N LEU A 42 11.07 2.46 11.86
CA LEU A 42 9.66 2.12 11.68
C LEU A 42 8.78 2.90 12.64
N LEU A 43 7.79 3.62 12.12
CA LEU A 43 6.80 4.33 12.92
C LEU A 43 5.38 3.82 12.63
N ASN A 44 4.60 3.61 13.69
CA ASN A 44 3.23 3.13 13.57
C ASN A 44 2.25 4.31 13.46
N PRO A 45 1.48 4.43 12.36
CA PRO A 45 0.52 5.51 12.18
C PRO A 45 -0.84 5.25 12.86
N LEU A 46 -1.09 4.05 13.39
CA LEU A 46 -2.41 3.67 13.93
C LEU A 46 -3.00 4.66 14.94
N PRO A 47 -2.22 5.25 15.88
CA PRO A 47 -2.77 6.25 16.79
C PRO A 47 -3.36 7.45 16.04
N LEU A 48 -2.69 7.95 15.01
CA LEU A 48 -3.14 9.06 14.19
C LEU A 48 -4.34 8.68 13.32
N GLN A 49 -4.33 7.48 12.74
CA GLN A 49 -5.41 6.99 11.88
C GLN A 49 -6.71 6.73 12.65
N LYS A 50 -6.61 6.25 13.90
CA LYS A 50 -7.79 5.95 14.73
C LYS A 50 -8.39 7.19 15.38
N ASN A 51 -7.57 8.02 16.01
CA ASN A 51 -8.06 9.13 16.83
C ASN A 51 -8.05 10.48 16.10
N ASN A 52 -7.28 10.60 15.00
CA ASN A 52 -7.14 11.82 14.20
C ASN A 52 -6.91 13.09 15.05
N SER A 53 -6.39 12.94 16.27
CA SER A 53 -6.23 14.03 17.23
C SER A 53 -5.00 14.89 16.88
N ILE A 54 -5.08 16.17 17.21
CA ILE A 54 -3.95 17.10 17.05
C ILE A 54 -2.76 16.67 17.91
N GLN A 55 -3.02 16.18 19.13
CA GLN A 55 -1.97 15.71 20.04
C GLN A 55 -1.18 14.54 19.44
N THR A 56 -1.88 13.55 18.85
CA THR A 56 -1.23 12.42 18.19
C THR A 56 -0.41 12.87 16.98
N LEU A 57 -0.90 13.84 16.23
CA LEU A 57 -0.15 14.43 15.12
C LEU A 57 1.12 15.13 15.61
N ILE A 58 1.01 15.94 16.66
CA ILE A 58 2.15 16.65 17.27
C ILE A 58 3.20 15.64 17.75
N ALA A 59 2.80 14.59 18.46
CA ALA A 59 3.70 13.55 18.94
C ALA A 59 4.43 12.85 17.77
N LEU A 60 3.70 12.48 16.71
CA LEU A 60 4.31 11.86 15.53
C LEU A 60 5.29 12.80 14.83
N VAL A 61 4.92 14.08 14.66
CA VAL A 61 5.79 15.08 14.04
C VAL A 61 7.06 15.31 14.89
N LYS A 62 6.91 15.37 16.22
CA LYS A 62 8.05 15.46 17.13
C LYS A 62 9.00 14.28 16.93
N THR A 63 8.49 13.05 16.96
CA THR A 63 9.31 11.85 16.74
C THR A 63 10.01 11.89 15.38
N ILE A 64 9.33 12.31 14.30
CA ILE A 64 9.95 12.44 12.98
C ILE A 64 11.07 13.49 13.01
N LYS A 65 10.86 14.63 13.67
CA LYS A 65 11.89 15.68 13.80
C LYS A 65 13.08 15.23 14.63
N ASP A 66 12.86 14.47 15.71
CA ASP A 66 13.94 13.96 16.57
C ASP A 66 14.82 12.94 15.80
N ILE A 67 14.23 12.14 14.93
CA ILE A 67 14.97 11.24 14.02
C ILE A 67 15.70 12.03 12.94
N ASN A 68 15.14 13.16 12.50
CA ASN A 68 15.61 13.98 11.38
C ASN A 68 15.92 13.17 10.12
N PRO A 69 14.90 12.53 9.51
CA PRO A 69 15.12 11.67 8.35
C PRO A 69 15.34 12.47 7.06
N ASP A 70 16.08 11.88 6.12
CA ASP A 70 16.17 12.35 4.74
C ASP A 70 14.88 12.05 3.96
N ILE A 71 14.29 10.89 4.23
CA ILE A 71 13.10 10.39 3.53
C ILE A 71 12.04 9.90 4.53
N LEU A 72 10.82 10.37 4.32
CA LEU A 72 9.60 9.82 4.92
C LEU A 72 8.92 8.93 3.89
N TYR A 73 8.94 7.62 4.13
CA TYR A 73 8.37 6.62 3.24
C TYR A 73 7.01 6.16 3.75
N LEU A 74 5.97 6.32 2.91
CA LEU A 74 4.59 6.03 3.26
C LEU A 74 4.07 4.84 2.44
N ASP A 75 3.71 3.75 3.11
CA ASP A 75 3.11 2.58 2.44
C ASP A 75 1.68 2.83 1.96
N ASN A 76 1.02 3.79 2.56
CA ASN A 76 -0.32 4.23 2.18
C ASN A 76 -0.52 5.69 2.62
N LEU A 77 -1.11 6.49 1.75
CA LEU A 77 -1.43 7.89 2.03
C LEU A 77 -2.68 8.09 2.91
N GLN A 78 -3.45 7.02 3.17
CA GLN A 78 -4.70 7.11 3.93
C GLN A 78 -4.44 7.57 5.37
N GLY A 79 -5.07 8.66 5.77
CA GLY A 79 -4.93 9.25 7.11
C GLY A 79 -3.63 10.03 7.35
N LEU A 80 -2.71 10.08 6.37
CA LEU A 80 -1.40 10.74 6.49
C LEU A 80 -1.32 12.08 5.74
N ASN A 81 -2.45 12.56 5.21
CA ASN A 81 -2.53 13.82 4.45
C ASN A 81 -1.95 15.02 5.21
N LYS A 82 -2.12 15.04 6.54
CA LYS A 82 -1.59 16.11 7.40
C LYS A 82 -0.08 16.21 7.36
N LEU A 83 0.65 15.07 7.28
CA LEU A 83 2.12 15.07 7.17
C LEU A 83 2.58 15.69 5.85
N VAL A 84 1.86 15.40 4.77
CA VAL A 84 2.16 15.97 3.45
C VAL A 84 1.97 17.48 3.46
N VAL A 85 0.86 17.96 4.06
CA VAL A 85 0.61 19.40 4.23
C VAL A 85 1.68 20.06 5.09
N LEU A 86 2.07 19.44 6.21
CA LEU A 86 3.12 19.95 7.10
C LEU A 86 4.49 20.04 6.40
N LYS A 87 4.79 19.08 5.51
CA LYS A 87 5.97 19.22 4.66
C LYS A 87 5.83 20.37 3.68
N ARG A 88 4.65 20.52 3.04
CA ARG A 88 4.43 21.60 2.05
C ARG A 88 4.56 23.00 2.66
N VAL A 89 4.21 23.18 3.92
CA VAL A 89 4.38 24.45 4.67
C VAL A 89 5.75 24.56 5.36
N GLY A 90 6.69 23.64 5.10
CA GLY A 90 8.07 23.71 5.60
C GLY A 90 8.29 23.23 7.04
N ILE A 91 7.28 22.68 7.71
CA ILE A 91 7.42 22.13 9.08
C ILE A 91 8.22 20.83 9.08
N LEU A 92 8.04 19.98 8.06
CA LEU A 92 8.88 18.80 7.79
C LEU A 92 9.78 19.11 6.61
N LYS A 93 11.09 18.86 6.77
CA LYS A 93 12.11 19.16 5.74
C LYS A 93 12.52 17.95 4.90
N CYS A 94 12.13 16.74 5.32
CA CYS A 94 12.45 15.48 4.62
C CYS A 94 11.69 15.35 3.29
N LYS A 95 12.20 14.51 2.39
CA LYS A 95 11.46 14.11 1.18
C LYS A 95 10.36 13.13 1.54
N ILE A 96 9.21 13.22 0.87
CA ILE A 96 8.11 12.26 1.02
C ILE A 96 8.04 11.38 -0.22
N VAL A 97 8.15 10.08 0.01
CA VAL A 97 7.96 9.02 -0.97
C VAL A 97 6.74 8.19 -0.57
N ALA A 98 5.81 7.99 -1.46
CA ALA A 98 4.54 7.34 -1.12
C ALA A 98 4.04 6.37 -2.19
N TRP A 99 3.36 5.32 -1.74
CA TRP A 99 2.57 4.45 -2.61
C TRP A 99 1.12 4.90 -2.68
N LYS A 100 0.55 4.77 -3.88
CA LYS A 100 -0.85 5.07 -4.14
C LYS A 100 -1.48 3.95 -4.99
N TYR A 101 -2.56 3.36 -4.47
CA TYR A 101 -3.24 2.20 -5.09
C TYR A 101 -4.40 2.57 -5.97
N THR A 102 -4.99 3.73 -5.73
CA THR A 102 -6.19 4.19 -6.40
C THR A 102 -5.89 5.45 -7.19
N TYR A 103 -6.81 5.85 -8.05
CA TYR A 103 -6.71 7.11 -8.76
C TYR A 103 -6.44 8.29 -7.83
N CYS A 104 -5.66 9.23 -8.30
CA CYS A 104 -5.53 10.54 -7.67
C CYS A 104 -6.86 11.26 -7.82
N LYS A 105 -7.52 11.53 -6.68
CA LYS A 105 -8.87 12.08 -6.67
C LYS A 105 -8.88 13.53 -7.12
N GLU A 106 -9.74 13.83 -8.06
CA GLU A 106 -10.16 15.19 -8.39
C GLU A 106 -11.48 15.53 -7.69
N TYR A 107 -11.66 16.80 -7.42
CA TYR A 107 -12.88 17.31 -6.82
C TYR A 107 -13.59 18.24 -7.81
N SER A 108 -14.91 18.13 -7.92
CA SER A 108 -15.74 19.02 -8.72
C SER A 108 -15.68 20.48 -8.24
N ASN A 109 -15.46 20.70 -6.95
CA ASN A 109 -15.27 22.04 -6.39
C ASN A 109 -13.86 22.54 -6.74
N SER A 110 -13.78 23.63 -7.52
CA SER A 110 -12.54 24.21 -8.02
C SER A 110 -11.56 24.63 -6.91
N ILE A 111 -12.05 25.22 -5.81
CA ILE A 111 -11.23 25.69 -4.69
C ILE A 111 -10.63 24.48 -3.96
N LYS A 112 -11.44 23.45 -3.72
CA LYS A 112 -10.99 22.22 -3.07
C LYS A 112 -9.99 21.48 -3.94
N ASN A 113 -10.23 21.45 -5.24
CA ASN A 113 -9.31 20.82 -6.20
C ASN A 113 -7.97 21.54 -6.25
N TRP A 114 -8.00 22.89 -6.35
CA TRP A 114 -6.80 23.71 -6.29
C TRP A 114 -6.02 23.50 -4.99
N PHE A 115 -6.69 23.54 -3.84
CA PHE A 115 -6.07 23.32 -2.53
C PHE A 115 -5.42 21.94 -2.46
N THR A 116 -6.11 20.90 -2.94
CA THR A 116 -5.58 19.54 -2.95
C THR A 116 -4.38 19.41 -3.88
N LYS A 117 -4.42 19.99 -5.07
CA LYS A 117 -3.28 19.99 -6.00
C LYS A 117 -2.09 20.74 -5.41
N PHE A 118 -2.31 21.90 -4.81
CA PHE A 118 -1.23 22.76 -4.32
C PHE A 118 -0.61 22.28 -2.99
N PHE A 119 -1.43 21.97 -1.99
CA PHE A 119 -0.92 21.62 -0.65
C PHE A 119 -0.63 20.12 -0.50
N TYR A 120 -1.40 19.29 -1.14
CA TYR A 120 -1.27 17.84 -0.98
C TYR A 120 -0.37 17.23 -2.06
N TRP A 121 -0.77 17.24 -3.32
CA TRP A 121 0.01 16.56 -4.35
C TRP A 121 1.40 17.15 -4.54
N LYS A 122 1.55 18.46 -4.49
CA LYS A 122 2.88 19.11 -4.55
C LYS A 122 3.73 18.93 -3.28
N GLY A 123 3.16 18.45 -2.19
CA GLY A 123 3.89 18.10 -0.98
C GLY A 123 4.59 16.75 -1.03
N ILE A 124 4.28 15.90 -2.01
CA ILE A 124 4.89 14.59 -2.19
C ILE A 124 5.99 14.68 -3.25
N ASP A 125 7.19 14.20 -2.95
CA ASP A 125 8.32 14.27 -3.89
C ASP A 125 8.29 13.14 -4.91
N ARG A 126 7.86 11.93 -4.50
CA ARG A 126 7.72 10.77 -5.36
C ARG A 126 6.48 9.96 -5.02
N ILE A 127 5.74 9.54 -6.04
CA ILE A 127 4.55 8.70 -5.93
C ILE A 127 4.78 7.46 -6.79
N TYR A 128 4.67 6.31 -6.16
CA TYR A 128 4.64 5.03 -6.87
C TYR A 128 3.19 4.58 -7.06
N MET A 129 2.82 4.38 -8.31
CA MET A 129 1.51 3.85 -8.71
C MET A 129 1.66 2.39 -9.12
N MET A 130 0.68 1.56 -8.75
CA MET A 130 0.71 0.13 -9.13
C MET A 130 0.27 -0.11 -10.58
N PHE A 131 -0.51 0.80 -11.14
CA PHE A 131 -1.16 0.64 -12.44
C PHE A 131 -0.85 1.82 -13.35
N ASP A 132 -0.46 1.51 -14.59
CA ASP A 132 -0.10 2.52 -15.58
C ASP A 132 -1.27 3.45 -15.96
N ASN A 133 -2.49 2.92 -16.03
CA ASN A 133 -3.67 3.74 -16.27
C ASN A 133 -3.91 4.79 -15.17
N HIS A 134 -3.56 4.50 -13.92
CA HIS A 134 -3.64 5.48 -12.83
C HIS A 134 -2.57 6.57 -12.97
N THR A 135 -1.37 6.20 -13.41
CA THR A 135 -0.29 7.14 -13.71
C THR A 135 -0.69 8.06 -14.86
N ARG A 136 -1.16 7.49 -15.97
CA ARG A 136 -1.64 8.27 -17.11
C ARG A 136 -2.77 9.22 -16.75
N HIS A 137 -3.73 8.76 -15.96
CA HIS A 137 -4.82 9.62 -15.45
C HIS A 137 -4.28 10.79 -14.63
N ALA A 138 -3.36 10.57 -13.70
CA ALA A 138 -2.81 11.63 -12.86
C ALA A 138 -2.04 12.69 -13.67
N LEU A 139 -1.35 12.26 -14.72
CA LEU A 139 -0.61 13.15 -15.63
C LEU A 139 -1.54 13.93 -16.58
N SER A 140 -2.50 13.25 -17.22
CA SER A 140 -3.44 13.90 -18.17
C SER A 140 -4.31 14.97 -17.52
N HIS A 141 -4.62 14.80 -16.21
CA HIS A 141 -5.37 15.80 -15.44
C HIS A 141 -4.48 16.81 -14.68
N ASN A 142 -3.18 16.82 -14.96
CA ASN A 142 -2.20 17.72 -14.32
C ASN A 142 -2.30 17.71 -12.77
N ILE A 143 -2.57 16.55 -12.18
CA ILE A 143 -2.66 16.40 -10.72
C ILE A 143 -1.27 16.44 -10.11
N VAL A 144 -0.33 15.76 -10.75
CA VAL A 144 1.10 15.68 -10.39
C VAL A 144 1.97 15.98 -11.60
N LYS A 145 3.24 16.22 -11.37
CA LYS A 145 4.24 16.37 -12.42
C LYS A 145 4.84 15.03 -12.81
N ASP A 146 5.28 14.91 -14.06
CA ASP A 146 5.91 13.68 -14.58
C ASP A 146 7.07 13.20 -13.69
N TYR A 147 7.95 14.10 -13.28
CA TYR A 147 9.06 13.76 -12.39
C TYR A 147 8.64 13.28 -11.00
N GLN A 148 7.39 13.49 -10.56
CA GLN A 148 6.88 13.10 -9.24
C GLN A 148 6.29 11.69 -9.23
N ILE A 149 5.93 11.12 -10.38
CA ILE A 149 5.16 9.88 -10.45
C ILE A 149 5.89 8.82 -11.28
N THR A 150 5.78 7.59 -10.85
CA THR A 150 6.34 6.44 -11.56
C THR A 150 5.41 5.25 -11.37
N THR A 151 5.14 4.53 -12.47
CA THR A 151 4.49 3.23 -12.35
C THR A 151 5.52 2.20 -11.91
N LEU A 152 5.22 1.51 -10.81
CA LEU A 152 6.03 0.40 -10.32
C LEU A 152 5.10 -0.76 -10.02
N SER A 153 5.04 -1.73 -10.93
CA SER A 153 4.25 -2.93 -10.76
C SER A 153 4.70 -3.72 -9.54
N ARG A 154 3.73 -4.19 -8.79
CA ARG A 154 3.99 -5.02 -7.61
C ARG A 154 4.28 -6.43 -8.05
N GLY A 155 5.57 -6.75 -8.24
CA GLY A 155 6.02 -8.09 -8.56
C GLY A 155 5.82 -9.09 -7.42
N ALA A 156 6.13 -10.35 -7.68
CA ALA A 156 6.21 -11.41 -6.67
C ALA A 156 7.68 -11.76 -6.41
N GLU A 157 8.04 -11.93 -5.14
CA GLU A 157 9.35 -12.45 -4.75
C GLU A 157 9.33 -13.98 -4.94
N ILE A 158 9.63 -14.43 -6.14
CA ILE A 158 9.53 -15.86 -6.54
C ILE A 158 10.27 -16.76 -5.55
N LYS A 159 11.53 -16.46 -5.23
CA LYS A 159 12.35 -17.21 -4.27
C LYS A 159 11.70 -17.37 -2.89
N TRP A 160 10.91 -16.39 -2.46
CA TRP A 160 10.18 -16.48 -1.19
C TRP A 160 9.02 -17.48 -1.29
N TYR A 161 8.35 -17.55 -2.44
CA TYR A 161 7.22 -18.46 -2.65
C TYR A 161 7.68 -19.89 -3.00
N GLU A 162 8.82 -20.07 -3.67
CA GLU A 162 9.38 -21.38 -4.05
C GLU A 162 9.47 -22.35 -2.87
N LYS A 163 9.81 -21.86 -1.67
CA LYS A 163 9.88 -22.70 -0.46
C LYS A 163 8.52 -23.32 -0.04
N TYR A 164 7.42 -22.82 -0.57
CA TYR A 164 6.07 -23.34 -0.33
C TYR A 164 5.54 -24.16 -1.49
N LEU A 165 6.24 -24.21 -2.61
CA LEU A 165 5.85 -25.03 -3.74
C LEU A 165 6.01 -26.51 -3.34
N LYS A 166 4.91 -27.24 -3.45
CA LYS A 166 4.90 -28.69 -3.31
C LYS A 166 4.74 -29.29 -4.72
N PRO A 167 5.25 -30.51 -4.95
CA PRO A 167 4.95 -31.22 -6.18
C PRO A 167 3.44 -31.22 -6.42
N GLN A 168 3.05 -30.85 -7.64
CA GLN A 168 1.65 -30.86 -8.02
C GLN A 168 1.17 -32.32 -8.00
N LYS A 169 0.12 -32.59 -7.24
CA LYS A 169 -0.61 -33.85 -7.36
C LYS A 169 -1.52 -33.75 -8.57
N ASP A 170 -1.74 -34.85 -9.27
CA ASP A 170 -2.48 -34.92 -10.55
C ASP A 170 -3.97 -34.54 -10.46
N ASN A 171 -4.46 -34.12 -9.30
CA ASN A 171 -5.84 -33.70 -9.12
C ASN A 171 -5.96 -32.22 -9.49
N PHE A 172 -6.68 -31.94 -10.57
CA PHE A 172 -7.01 -30.58 -10.95
C PHE A 172 -7.90 -29.94 -9.87
N LEU A 173 -7.43 -28.85 -9.29
CA LEU A 173 -8.13 -28.11 -8.24
C LEU A 173 -8.12 -26.61 -8.55
N VAL A 174 -9.31 -26.05 -8.70
CA VAL A 174 -9.46 -24.59 -8.77
C VAL A 174 -9.41 -24.00 -7.37
N MET A 175 -8.59 -23.02 -7.14
CA MET A 175 -8.52 -22.28 -5.89
C MET A 175 -8.84 -20.81 -6.11
N ALA A 176 -9.81 -20.29 -5.38
CA ALA A 176 -10.15 -18.88 -5.38
C ALA A 176 -9.99 -18.28 -3.99
N THR A 177 -9.36 -17.09 -3.92
CA THR A 177 -9.19 -16.36 -2.68
C THR A 177 -9.43 -14.86 -2.89
N GLY A 178 -10.01 -14.20 -1.91
CA GLY A 178 -10.24 -12.76 -1.96
C GLY A 178 -11.06 -12.27 -0.77
N LYS A 179 -11.03 -10.96 -0.54
CA LYS A 179 -11.73 -10.37 0.59
C LYS A 179 -13.11 -9.85 0.23
N ASP A 180 -13.18 -9.13 -0.89
CA ASP A 180 -14.39 -8.39 -1.27
C ASP A 180 -14.57 -8.37 -2.80
N SER A 181 -15.78 -8.13 -3.26
CA SER A 181 -16.13 -7.91 -4.67
C SER A 181 -15.69 -9.04 -5.62
N ARG A 182 -15.80 -10.29 -5.16
CA ARG A 182 -15.55 -11.49 -5.97
C ARG A 182 -16.87 -12.17 -6.27
N ASP A 183 -17.06 -12.53 -7.52
CA ASP A 183 -18.22 -13.31 -7.96
C ASP A 183 -17.93 -14.81 -7.74
N TYR A 184 -18.10 -15.23 -6.49
CA TYR A 184 -17.94 -16.65 -6.15
C TYR A 184 -19.12 -17.51 -6.62
N GLN A 185 -20.26 -16.91 -6.89
CA GLN A 185 -21.42 -17.64 -7.39
C GLN A 185 -21.15 -18.15 -8.80
N THR A 186 -20.79 -17.27 -9.73
CA THR A 186 -20.44 -17.65 -11.10
C THR A 186 -19.29 -18.68 -11.12
N LEU A 187 -18.25 -18.51 -10.25
CA LEU A 187 -17.16 -19.48 -10.16
C LEU A 187 -17.67 -20.85 -9.70
N SER A 188 -18.51 -20.92 -8.68
CA SER A 188 -19.05 -22.17 -8.15
C SER A 188 -19.92 -22.87 -9.20
N GLU A 189 -20.79 -22.14 -9.89
CA GLU A 189 -21.64 -22.68 -10.96
C GLU A 189 -20.81 -23.23 -12.13
N ALA A 190 -19.72 -22.54 -12.52
CA ALA A 190 -18.82 -23.02 -13.56
C ALA A 190 -18.07 -24.29 -13.13
N CYS A 191 -17.61 -24.38 -11.88
CA CYS A 191 -16.96 -25.58 -11.37
C CYS A 191 -17.93 -26.78 -11.27
N GLU A 192 -19.18 -26.55 -10.89
CA GLU A 192 -20.22 -27.56 -10.86
C GLU A 192 -20.50 -28.11 -12.29
N GLN A 193 -20.71 -27.23 -13.27
CA GLN A 193 -20.94 -27.60 -14.67
C GLN A 193 -19.79 -28.42 -15.27
N THR A 194 -18.56 -28.11 -14.86
CA THR A 194 -17.35 -28.81 -15.36
C THR A 194 -16.90 -29.98 -14.47
N GLN A 195 -17.66 -30.28 -13.41
CA GLN A 195 -17.31 -31.31 -12.40
C GLN A 195 -15.89 -31.10 -11.83
N THR A 196 -15.47 -29.83 -11.69
CA THR A 196 -14.14 -29.45 -11.22
C THR A 196 -14.17 -29.14 -9.74
N ASN A 197 -13.23 -29.74 -8.97
CA ASN A 197 -13.09 -29.40 -7.57
C ASN A 197 -12.67 -27.93 -7.37
N CYS A 198 -13.35 -27.22 -6.48
CA CYS A 198 -13.08 -25.82 -6.19
C CYS A 198 -12.96 -25.57 -4.69
N HIS A 199 -11.90 -24.88 -4.29
CA HIS A 199 -11.74 -24.37 -2.93
C HIS A 199 -11.81 -22.85 -2.91
N ILE A 200 -12.83 -22.30 -2.23
CA ILE A 200 -13.00 -20.86 -2.05
C ILE A 200 -12.55 -20.47 -0.64
N ILE A 201 -11.49 -19.68 -0.55
CA ILE A 201 -10.95 -19.18 0.72
C ILE A 201 -11.29 -17.69 0.83
N THR A 202 -12.26 -17.36 1.67
CA THR A 202 -12.73 -15.97 1.83
C THR A 202 -12.93 -15.59 3.29
N ARG A 203 -13.09 -14.29 3.57
CA ARG A 203 -13.53 -13.85 4.90
C ARG A 203 -15.01 -14.21 5.09
N ARG A 204 -15.39 -14.47 6.35
CA ARG A 204 -16.80 -14.60 6.73
C ARG A 204 -17.53 -13.28 6.42
N HIS A 205 -18.26 -13.26 5.33
CA HIS A 205 -19.22 -12.21 4.96
C HIS A 205 -20.54 -12.92 4.67
N GLU A 206 -21.68 -12.36 5.07
CA GLU A 206 -22.97 -13.03 4.94
C GLU A 206 -23.28 -13.52 3.51
N SER A 207 -22.94 -12.71 2.50
CA SER A 207 -23.09 -13.10 1.10
C SER A 207 -22.25 -14.32 0.71
N ASN A 208 -21.03 -14.44 1.27
CA ASN A 208 -20.13 -15.55 0.97
C ASN A 208 -20.51 -16.83 1.71
N ILE A 209 -21.16 -16.71 2.87
CA ILE A 209 -21.68 -17.85 3.64
C ILE A 209 -22.84 -18.48 2.87
N LYS A 210 -23.77 -17.69 2.33
CA LYS A 210 -24.89 -18.18 1.53
C LYS A 210 -24.44 -18.97 0.29
N VAL A 211 -23.37 -18.51 -0.40
CA VAL A 211 -22.79 -19.25 -1.52
C VAL A 211 -22.17 -20.56 -1.04
N ALA A 212 -21.37 -20.53 0.04
CA ALA A 212 -20.72 -21.73 0.57
C ALA A 212 -21.73 -22.78 1.09
N GLU A 213 -22.88 -22.36 1.64
CA GLU A 213 -23.92 -23.26 2.13
C GLU A 213 -24.72 -23.92 0.96
N LYS A 214 -24.91 -23.19 -0.14
CA LYS A 214 -25.61 -23.71 -1.33
C LYS A 214 -24.84 -24.86 -2.02
N PHE A 215 -23.51 -24.89 -1.90
CA PHE A 215 -22.62 -25.85 -2.55
C PHE A 215 -21.95 -26.84 -1.56
N LYS A 216 -22.52 -27.01 -0.36
CA LYS A 216 -22.12 -28.00 0.64
C LYS A 216 -22.89 -29.30 0.47
N ASN A 217 -22.79 -29.94 -0.68
CA ASN A 217 -23.30 -31.30 -0.88
C ASN A 217 -22.19 -32.24 -1.26
#